data_48be81c241aebeeb6daccb6f36f55e80
#
_entry.id   48be81c241aebeeb6daccb6f36f55e80
#
_cell.length_a   1.000
_cell.length_b   1.000
_cell.length_c   1.000
_cell.angle_alpha   90.00
_cell.angle_beta   90.00
_cell.angle_gamma   90.00
#
_symmetry.space_group_name_H-M   'P 1'
#
loop_
_entity.id
_entity.type
_entity.pdbx_description
1 polymer ?
#
loop_
_entity_poly.entity_id
_entity_poly.type
_entity_poly.pdbx_seq_one_letter_code
_entity_poly.pdbx_strand_id
1 'polypeptide(L)'
;MRRYLNFTCSMVFLLVLYLPGQAMAENITGTVKVKGLRSPGNILIYIVKAPSVHLDLSKTKFIMDQQNLTFIPHILPVPVGATVHFPNNDKVDHNIFSLSRTNKFNLGSYKPSESKTVRFDKPGIVEVRCDVHAEMAAYIMVLKNPYFAITDDQGRFEIPDSKHLEQNGIKEIKNLTPGKYVLKTWHEKLKSKKQAVIVPDNGDISIHLDLTRGTPGVLYK
;
A
#
# COMPACT_ATOMS: atom_id res chain seq x y z
N MET A 1 -27.66 42.93 71.66
CA MET A 1 -26.91 41.76 71.17
C MET A 1 -27.14 41.62 69.66
N ARG A 2 -26.20 42.04 68.83
CA ARG A 2 -26.26 41.83 67.33
C ARG A 2 -25.36 40.70 67.01
N ARG A 3 -25.91 39.62 66.43
CA ARG A 3 -25.17 38.47 65.92
C ARG A 3 -24.78 38.76 64.43
N TYR A 4 -23.48 38.84 64.20
CA TYR A 4 -22.94 38.86 62.77
C TYR A 4 -22.86 37.43 62.24
N LEU A 5 -23.55 37.20 61.14
CA LEU A 5 -23.49 35.96 60.42
C LEU A 5 -22.36 36.06 59.38
N ASN A 6 -21.27 35.35 59.59
CA ASN A 6 -20.16 35.28 58.65
C ASN A 6 -20.55 34.30 57.47
N PHE A 7 -20.75 34.86 56.33
CA PHE A 7 -20.86 34.05 55.07
C PHE A 7 -19.45 33.82 54.54
N THR A 8 -18.92 32.59 54.66
CA THR A 8 -17.71 32.16 53.94
C THR A 8 -18.10 31.71 52.57
N CYS A 9 -17.78 32.51 51.55
CA CYS A 9 -17.94 32.18 50.15
C CYS A 9 -16.81 31.20 49.74
N SER A 10 -17.12 29.90 49.62
CA SER A 10 -16.19 28.88 49.12
C SER A 10 -16.17 28.95 47.60
N MET A 11 -15.11 29.51 47.07
CA MET A 11 -14.86 29.59 45.64
C MET A 11 -14.33 28.21 45.16
N VAL A 12 -15.19 27.41 44.56
CA VAL A 12 -14.80 26.14 43.95
C VAL A 12 -14.09 26.45 42.62
N PHE A 13 -12.77 26.27 42.62
CA PHE A 13 -11.97 26.31 41.40
C PHE A 13 -12.22 25.03 40.60
N LEU A 14 -12.99 25.13 39.54
CA LEU A 14 -13.14 24.03 38.57
C LEU A 14 -11.84 23.92 37.75
N LEU A 15 -10.99 22.96 38.11
CA LEU A 15 -9.79 22.64 37.35
C LEU A 15 -10.23 21.94 36.08
N VAL A 16 -10.32 22.64 34.96
CA VAL A 16 -10.54 22.04 33.62
C VAL A 16 -9.25 21.34 33.24
N LEU A 17 -9.22 20.04 33.44
CA LEU A 17 -8.17 19.18 32.90
C LEU A 17 -8.29 19.19 31.35
N TYR A 18 -7.42 19.95 30.72
CA TYR A 18 -7.18 19.84 29.28
C TYR A 18 -6.53 18.46 29.03
N LEU A 19 -7.34 17.46 28.69
CA LEU A 19 -6.80 16.25 28.10
C LEU A 19 -6.30 16.64 26.70
N PRO A 20 -5.01 16.43 26.38
CA PRO A 20 -4.54 16.62 25.02
C PRO A 20 -5.38 15.66 24.13
N GLY A 21 -6.14 16.22 23.22
CA GLY A 21 -6.86 15.44 22.21
C GLY A 21 -5.84 14.49 21.58
N GLN A 22 -6.09 13.20 21.63
CA GLN A 22 -5.29 12.24 20.90
C GLN A 22 -5.42 12.65 19.44
N ALA A 23 -4.30 12.99 18.80
CA ALA A 23 -4.25 13.26 17.38
C ALA A 23 -4.85 12.02 16.69
N MET A 24 -6.08 12.17 16.21
CA MET A 24 -6.73 11.11 15.45
C MET A 24 -5.94 10.99 14.17
N ALA A 25 -5.46 9.82 13.97
CA ALA A 25 -4.66 9.48 12.84
C ALA A 25 -5.47 9.54 11.56
N GLU A 26 -4.86 10.01 10.49
CA GLU A 26 -5.56 10.48 9.32
C GLU A 26 -5.14 9.73 8.08
N ASN A 27 -6.13 9.40 7.27
CA ASN A 27 -5.97 8.71 6.02
C ASN A 27 -5.77 9.73 4.88
N ILE A 28 -4.97 9.37 3.90
CA ILE A 28 -4.93 10.08 2.63
C ILE A 28 -5.88 9.39 1.68
N THR A 29 -7.05 9.97 1.46
CA THR A 29 -8.00 9.49 0.47
C THR A 29 -7.82 10.21 -0.86
N GLY A 30 -8.38 9.68 -1.93
CA GLY A 30 -8.36 10.40 -3.19
C GLY A 30 -8.92 9.65 -4.38
N THR A 31 -8.81 10.32 -5.52
CA THR A 31 -9.22 9.78 -6.81
C THR A 31 -8.16 9.98 -7.87
N VAL A 32 -8.06 9.02 -8.78
CA VAL A 32 -7.20 9.08 -9.95
C VAL A 32 -8.04 9.17 -11.20
N LYS A 33 -7.75 10.14 -12.07
CA LYS A 33 -8.24 10.15 -13.45
C LYS A 33 -7.10 9.79 -14.39
N VAL A 34 -7.40 8.99 -15.40
CA VAL A 34 -6.41 8.53 -16.37
C VAL A 34 -6.85 8.87 -17.78
N LYS A 35 -5.95 9.50 -18.53
CA LYS A 35 -6.15 9.72 -19.97
C LYS A 35 -5.42 8.62 -20.74
N GLY A 36 -6.17 7.86 -21.55
CA GLY A 36 -5.61 6.85 -22.45
C GLY A 36 -5.59 5.40 -21.92
N LEU A 37 -6.24 5.11 -20.78
CA LEU A 37 -6.59 3.76 -20.34
C LEU A 37 -8.11 3.60 -20.23
N ARG A 38 -8.57 2.35 -20.24
CA ARG A 38 -10.00 2.01 -20.11
C ARG A 38 -10.53 2.18 -18.67
N SER A 39 -9.67 1.93 -17.68
CA SER A 39 -10.00 2.01 -16.27
C SER A 39 -8.87 2.71 -15.51
N PRO A 40 -9.16 3.50 -14.48
CA PRO A 40 -8.19 4.03 -13.51
C PRO A 40 -7.88 3.04 -12.38
N GLY A 41 -8.30 1.79 -12.48
CA GLY A 41 -8.00 0.74 -11.51
C GLY A 41 -6.59 0.18 -11.62
N ASN A 42 -6.18 -0.56 -10.59
CA ASN A 42 -4.85 -1.19 -10.50
C ASN A 42 -3.67 -0.21 -10.58
N ILE A 43 -3.81 1.00 -10.08
CA ILE A 43 -2.71 1.95 -9.98
C ILE A 43 -2.21 1.96 -8.54
N LEU A 44 -0.92 1.66 -8.35
CA LEU A 44 -0.29 1.78 -7.04
C LEU A 44 0.00 3.25 -6.72
N ILE A 45 -0.39 3.68 -5.52
CA ILE A 45 -0.03 4.97 -4.94
C ILE A 45 0.67 4.67 -3.62
N TYR A 46 1.85 5.23 -3.40
CA TYR A 46 2.62 4.95 -2.20
C TYR A 46 3.41 6.16 -1.72
N ILE A 47 3.72 6.19 -0.43
CA ILE A 47 4.56 7.21 0.18
C ILE A 47 6.02 6.84 -0.01
N VAL A 48 6.79 7.75 -0.62
CA VAL A 48 8.21 7.52 -0.93
C VAL A 48 9.04 7.41 0.34
N LYS A 49 8.75 8.27 1.33
CA LYS A 49 9.47 8.32 2.61
C LYS A 49 8.47 8.57 3.72
N ALA A 50 8.39 7.65 4.65
CA ALA A 50 7.58 7.72 5.85
C ALA A 50 8.42 7.36 7.09
N PRO A 51 7.94 7.64 8.31
CA PRO A 51 8.54 7.12 9.53
C PRO A 51 8.69 5.60 9.48
N SER A 52 9.72 5.08 10.13
CA SER A 52 9.94 3.63 10.20
C SER A 52 8.82 2.97 10.99
N VAL A 53 8.27 1.90 10.42
CA VAL A 53 7.27 1.05 11.06
C VAL A 53 7.86 -0.35 11.17
N HIS A 54 7.88 -0.89 12.37
CA HIS A 54 8.21 -2.30 12.56
C HIS A 54 6.98 -3.15 12.25
N LEU A 55 7.10 -4.04 11.26
CA LEU A 55 6.05 -4.97 10.87
C LEU A 55 6.45 -6.39 11.30
N ASP A 56 5.59 -7.05 12.05
CA ASP A 56 5.73 -8.49 12.26
C ASP A 56 5.23 -9.24 11.02
N LEU A 57 6.18 -9.75 10.24
CA LEU A 57 5.88 -10.50 9.01
C LEU A 57 5.76 -12.01 9.24
N SER A 58 5.90 -12.49 10.47
CA SER A 58 5.90 -13.94 10.80
C SER A 58 4.58 -14.64 10.47
N LYS A 59 3.47 -13.91 10.50
CA LYS A 59 2.11 -14.40 10.22
C LYS A 59 1.54 -13.90 8.90
N THR A 60 2.35 -13.19 8.09
CA THR A 60 1.89 -12.66 6.80
C THR A 60 1.88 -13.73 5.73
N LYS A 61 0.90 -13.64 4.83
CA LYS A 61 0.78 -14.55 3.69
C LYS A 61 0.44 -13.76 2.43
N PHE A 62 1.47 -13.27 1.75
CA PHE A 62 1.29 -12.65 0.44
C PHE A 62 1.21 -13.74 -0.62
N ILE A 63 0.21 -13.63 -1.49
CA ILE A 63 -0.05 -14.63 -2.54
C ILE A 63 -0.10 -13.92 -3.89
N MET A 64 0.60 -14.48 -4.87
CA MET A 64 0.42 -14.20 -6.28
C MET A 64 0.08 -15.53 -6.97
N ASP A 65 -1.19 -15.74 -7.21
CA ASP A 65 -1.74 -16.98 -7.75
C ASP A 65 -1.63 -17.03 -9.27
N GLN A 66 -1.77 -18.23 -9.82
CA GLN A 66 -1.81 -18.50 -11.26
C GLN A 66 -3.14 -19.19 -11.58
N GLN A 67 -3.99 -18.49 -12.31
CA GLN A 67 -5.30 -18.98 -12.74
C GLN A 67 -5.62 -18.45 -14.14
N ASN A 68 -6.15 -19.31 -15.01
CA ASN A 68 -6.57 -18.97 -16.37
C ASN A 68 -5.47 -18.22 -17.15
N LEU A 69 -4.23 -18.72 -17.09
CA LEU A 69 -3.04 -18.14 -17.73
C LEU A 69 -2.76 -16.70 -17.30
N THR A 70 -3.06 -16.37 -16.02
CA THR A 70 -2.89 -15.03 -15.49
C THR A 70 -2.34 -15.07 -14.06
N PHE A 71 -1.45 -14.14 -13.74
CA PHE A 71 -1.05 -13.89 -12.34
C PHE A 71 -2.08 -13.02 -11.62
N ILE A 72 -2.52 -13.41 -10.43
CA ILE A 72 -3.52 -12.73 -9.62
C ILE A 72 -2.99 -12.49 -8.20
N PRO A 73 -2.91 -11.24 -7.74
CA PRO A 73 -3.26 -9.99 -8.43
C PRO A 73 -2.21 -9.59 -9.48
N HIS A 74 -2.58 -8.69 -10.39
CA HIS A 74 -1.65 -8.13 -11.38
C HIS A 74 -0.56 -7.25 -10.76
N ILE A 75 -0.88 -6.53 -9.68
CA ILE A 75 0.06 -5.74 -8.88
C ILE A 75 -0.06 -6.16 -7.42
N LEU A 76 1.03 -6.64 -6.82
CA LEU A 76 1.10 -7.07 -5.43
C LEU A 76 2.08 -6.20 -4.64
N PRO A 77 1.63 -5.23 -3.86
CA PRO A 77 2.48 -4.52 -2.92
C PRO A 77 2.83 -5.42 -1.73
N VAL A 78 4.10 -5.43 -1.38
CA VAL A 78 4.61 -6.18 -0.22
C VAL A 78 5.66 -5.34 0.52
N PRO A 79 5.80 -5.45 1.84
CA PRO A 79 6.91 -4.83 2.56
C PRO A 79 8.23 -5.55 2.30
N VAL A 80 9.34 -4.84 2.44
CA VAL A 80 10.68 -5.47 2.46
C VAL A 80 10.74 -6.57 3.51
N GLY A 81 11.30 -7.73 3.17
CA GLY A 81 11.38 -8.92 4.01
C GLY A 81 10.19 -9.87 3.89
N ALA A 82 9.15 -9.51 3.14
CA ALA A 82 8.01 -10.38 2.93
C ALA A 82 8.36 -11.61 2.09
N THR A 83 7.69 -12.73 2.40
CA THR A 83 7.70 -13.93 1.56
C THR A 83 6.40 -13.99 0.77
N VAL A 84 6.51 -14.11 -0.55
CA VAL A 84 5.37 -14.30 -1.46
C VAL A 84 5.27 -15.77 -1.83
N HIS A 85 4.05 -16.29 -1.74
CA HIS A 85 3.67 -17.62 -2.18
C HIS A 85 3.11 -17.55 -3.60
N PHE A 86 3.50 -18.51 -4.42
CA PHE A 86 3.09 -18.63 -5.81
C PHE A 86 2.41 -19.99 -6.02
N PRO A 87 1.15 -20.16 -5.60
CA PRO A 87 0.41 -21.38 -5.93
C PRO A 87 0.13 -21.44 -7.44
N ASN A 88 0.03 -22.66 -7.96
CA ASN A 88 -0.48 -22.91 -9.31
C ASN A 88 -1.89 -23.53 -9.18
N ASN A 89 -2.90 -22.67 -9.21
CA ASN A 89 -4.31 -23.07 -9.22
C ASN A 89 -4.88 -23.12 -10.67
N ASP A 90 -4.01 -23.15 -11.67
CA ASP A 90 -4.37 -23.36 -13.07
C ASP A 90 -4.44 -24.88 -13.40
N LYS A 91 -4.79 -25.19 -14.65
CA LYS A 91 -4.90 -26.57 -15.18
C LYS A 91 -3.64 -27.04 -15.90
N VAL A 92 -2.64 -26.18 -16.05
CA VAL A 92 -1.41 -26.41 -16.80
C VAL A 92 -0.18 -26.07 -15.96
N ASP A 93 0.97 -26.59 -16.38
CA ASP A 93 2.24 -26.26 -15.76
C ASP A 93 2.64 -24.80 -16.05
N HIS A 94 3.20 -24.16 -15.06
CA HIS A 94 3.76 -22.81 -15.17
C HIS A 94 5.19 -22.75 -14.64
N ASN A 95 5.96 -21.81 -15.18
CA ASN A 95 7.21 -21.37 -14.62
C ASN A 95 7.03 -19.94 -14.10
N ILE A 96 7.73 -19.58 -13.03
CA ILE A 96 7.79 -18.18 -12.58
C ILE A 96 9.23 -17.73 -12.49
N PHE A 97 9.53 -16.60 -13.13
CA PHE A 97 10.86 -15.99 -13.06
C PHE A 97 10.79 -14.47 -13.04
N SER A 98 11.89 -13.86 -12.62
CA SER A 98 12.13 -12.41 -12.71
C SER A 98 13.57 -12.13 -13.10
N LEU A 99 13.76 -11.19 -14.01
CA LEU A 99 15.06 -10.63 -14.38
C LEU A 99 15.31 -9.26 -13.75
N SER A 100 14.43 -8.80 -12.86
CA SER A 100 14.54 -7.50 -12.19
C SER A 100 15.80 -7.41 -11.35
N ARG A 101 16.53 -6.31 -11.49
CA ARG A 101 17.87 -6.12 -10.86
C ARG A 101 17.87 -6.28 -9.33
N THR A 102 16.77 -5.92 -8.67
CA THR A 102 16.64 -5.98 -7.21
C THR A 102 16.37 -7.39 -6.69
N ASN A 103 15.60 -8.18 -7.46
CA ASN A 103 15.15 -9.51 -7.04
C ASN A 103 15.08 -10.43 -8.28
N LYS A 104 16.23 -10.98 -8.66
CA LYS A 104 16.33 -11.93 -9.78
C LYS A 104 16.15 -13.36 -9.26
N PHE A 105 15.22 -14.12 -9.87
CA PHE A 105 14.97 -15.51 -9.53
C PHE A 105 14.36 -16.29 -10.70
N ASN A 106 14.43 -17.61 -10.62
CA ASN A 106 13.72 -18.54 -11.49
C ASN A 106 13.31 -19.75 -10.65
N LEU A 107 12.01 -20.01 -10.57
CA LEU A 107 11.46 -21.11 -9.77
C LEU A 107 11.41 -22.42 -10.55
N GLY A 108 11.71 -22.40 -11.87
CA GLY A 108 11.49 -23.55 -12.74
C GLY A 108 10.01 -23.87 -12.92
N SER A 109 9.70 -24.84 -13.76
CA SER A 109 8.33 -25.29 -14.00
C SER A 109 7.79 -26.07 -12.80
N TYR A 110 6.48 -25.96 -12.54
CA TYR A 110 5.76 -26.76 -11.54
C TYR A 110 4.28 -26.94 -11.89
N LYS A 111 3.73 -28.03 -11.39
CA LYS A 111 2.41 -28.56 -11.76
C LYS A 111 1.25 -27.83 -11.06
N PRO A 112 0.02 -28.00 -11.57
CA PRO A 112 -1.19 -27.66 -10.85
C PRO A 112 -1.18 -28.15 -9.40
N SER A 113 -1.71 -27.36 -8.49
CA SER A 113 -1.77 -27.58 -7.03
C SER A 113 -0.42 -27.54 -6.27
N GLU A 114 0.69 -27.32 -6.96
CA GLU A 114 1.98 -27.04 -6.31
C GLU A 114 2.12 -25.55 -5.98
N SER A 115 2.98 -25.22 -5.02
CA SER A 115 3.27 -23.84 -4.64
C SER A 115 4.74 -23.66 -4.35
N LYS A 116 5.32 -22.56 -4.79
CA LYS A 116 6.69 -22.16 -4.49
C LYS A 116 6.71 -20.79 -3.81
N THR A 117 7.82 -20.42 -3.19
CA THR A 117 7.94 -19.17 -2.43
C THR A 117 9.21 -18.42 -2.77
N VAL A 118 9.15 -17.09 -2.69
CA VAL A 118 10.30 -16.19 -2.79
C VAL A 118 10.23 -15.14 -1.69
N ARG A 119 11.36 -14.88 -1.03
CA ARG A 119 11.52 -13.79 -0.07
C ARG A 119 12.07 -12.55 -0.78
N PHE A 120 11.51 -11.37 -0.47
CA PHE A 120 11.84 -10.10 -1.12
C PHE A 120 12.53 -9.13 -0.16
N ASP A 121 13.86 -9.17 -0.09
CA ASP A 121 14.66 -8.38 0.87
C ASP A 121 15.12 -7.01 0.33
N LYS A 122 14.95 -6.75 -0.97
CA LYS A 122 15.39 -5.50 -1.60
C LYS A 122 14.22 -4.73 -2.17
N PRO A 123 14.05 -3.45 -1.78
CA PRO A 123 12.93 -2.63 -2.29
C PRO A 123 13.07 -2.37 -3.79
N GLY A 124 11.94 -2.32 -4.47
CA GLY A 124 11.89 -2.03 -5.90
C GLY A 124 10.74 -2.69 -6.62
N ILE A 125 10.69 -2.49 -7.92
CA ILE A 125 9.70 -3.10 -8.81
C ILE A 125 10.28 -4.42 -9.31
N VAL A 126 9.52 -5.48 -9.15
CA VAL A 126 9.87 -6.82 -9.62
C VAL A 126 8.84 -7.26 -10.63
N GLU A 127 9.22 -7.29 -11.90
CA GLU A 127 8.40 -7.87 -12.96
C GLU A 127 8.50 -9.39 -12.87
N VAL A 128 7.35 -10.04 -12.76
CA VAL A 128 7.20 -11.51 -12.71
C VAL A 128 6.63 -11.98 -14.03
N ARG A 129 7.21 -13.02 -14.60
CA ARG A 129 6.82 -13.57 -15.91
C ARG A 129 6.77 -15.10 -15.86
N CYS A 130 6.03 -15.66 -16.81
CA CYS A 130 6.07 -17.07 -17.20
C CYS A 130 6.86 -17.20 -18.52
N ASP A 131 7.73 -18.22 -18.65
CA ASP A 131 8.46 -18.49 -19.90
C ASP A 131 7.67 -19.38 -20.87
N VAL A 132 6.64 -20.07 -20.36
CA VAL A 132 5.75 -20.93 -21.16
C VAL A 132 4.63 -20.13 -21.83
N HIS A 133 4.11 -19.10 -21.13
CA HIS A 133 2.99 -18.27 -21.59
C HIS A 133 3.41 -16.80 -21.61
N ALA A 134 3.77 -16.31 -22.79
CA ALA A 134 4.42 -14.99 -22.94
C ALA A 134 3.56 -13.79 -22.47
N GLU A 135 2.24 -13.93 -22.45
CA GLU A 135 1.28 -12.92 -21.98
C GLU A 135 1.17 -12.85 -20.45
N MET A 136 1.64 -13.87 -19.72
CA MET A 136 1.59 -13.89 -18.27
C MET A 136 2.68 -12.98 -17.67
N ALA A 137 2.27 -11.80 -17.26
CA ALA A 137 3.11 -10.83 -16.57
C ALA A 137 2.36 -10.18 -15.41
N ALA A 138 3.07 -9.94 -14.30
CA ALA A 138 2.60 -9.22 -13.12
C ALA A 138 3.75 -8.48 -12.44
N TYR A 139 3.43 -7.72 -11.40
CA TYR A 139 4.41 -6.88 -10.72
C TYR A 139 4.31 -7.03 -9.20
N ILE A 140 5.44 -7.30 -8.55
CA ILE A 140 5.55 -7.22 -7.10
C ILE A 140 6.25 -5.91 -6.76
N MET A 141 5.59 -5.11 -5.92
CA MET A 141 6.08 -3.81 -5.49
C MET A 141 6.63 -3.93 -4.08
N VAL A 142 7.95 -4.11 -3.96
CA VAL A 142 8.62 -4.25 -2.66
C VAL A 142 8.83 -2.86 -2.06
N LEU A 143 8.07 -2.52 -1.03
CA LEU A 143 7.98 -1.19 -0.44
C LEU A 143 8.70 -1.11 0.91
N LYS A 144 9.32 0.06 1.19
CA LYS A 144 10.04 0.30 2.45
C LYS A 144 9.13 0.62 3.64
N ASN A 145 7.87 0.93 3.38
CA ASN A 145 6.87 1.26 4.38
C ASN A 145 5.48 0.77 3.92
N PRO A 146 4.51 0.61 4.82
CA PRO A 146 3.20 0.07 4.51
C PRO A 146 2.19 1.11 4.00
N TYR A 147 2.61 2.35 3.78
CA TYR A 147 1.71 3.44 3.38
C TYR A 147 1.55 3.48 1.88
N PHE A 148 0.63 2.69 1.40
CA PHE A 148 0.26 2.59 -0.01
C PHE A 148 -1.22 2.26 -0.18
N ALA A 149 -1.71 2.38 -1.41
CA ALA A 149 -3.00 1.89 -1.84
C ALA A 149 -2.96 1.44 -3.30
N ILE A 150 -3.86 0.55 -3.68
CA ILE A 150 -4.20 0.23 -5.08
C ILE A 150 -5.55 0.86 -5.39
N THR A 151 -5.66 1.57 -6.52
CA THR A 151 -6.93 2.16 -6.93
C THR A 151 -7.94 1.09 -7.33
N ASP A 152 -9.21 1.33 -6.96
CA ASP A 152 -10.35 0.57 -7.48
C ASP A 152 -10.67 0.96 -8.96
N ASP A 153 -11.66 0.30 -9.55
CA ASP A 153 -12.08 0.55 -10.94
C ASP A 153 -12.66 1.95 -11.19
N GLN A 154 -13.02 2.66 -10.14
CA GLN A 154 -13.45 4.06 -10.17
C GLN A 154 -12.28 5.03 -9.90
N GLY A 155 -11.07 4.51 -9.69
CA GLY A 155 -9.87 5.27 -9.40
C GLY A 155 -9.78 5.79 -7.97
N ARG A 156 -10.61 5.30 -7.04
CA ARG A 156 -10.57 5.70 -5.63
C ARG A 156 -9.47 4.95 -4.90
N PHE A 157 -8.89 5.58 -3.91
CA PHE A 157 -7.86 4.99 -3.04
C PHE A 157 -7.89 5.58 -1.63
N GLU A 158 -7.33 4.84 -0.68
CA GLU A 158 -7.11 5.25 0.71
C GLU A 158 -5.78 4.71 1.21
N ILE A 159 -4.92 5.58 1.76
CA ILE A 159 -3.62 5.22 2.33
C ILE A 159 -3.66 5.45 3.84
N PRO A 160 -3.30 4.42 4.64
CA PRO A 160 -2.92 3.07 4.23
C PRO A 160 -4.12 2.26 3.71
N ASP A 161 -3.87 1.33 2.78
CA ASP A 161 -4.87 0.36 2.32
C ASP A 161 -5.04 -0.74 3.38
N SER A 162 -5.80 -0.43 4.42
CA SER A 162 -6.02 -1.31 5.57
C SER A 162 -6.59 -2.66 5.14
N LYS A 163 -7.50 -2.68 4.16
CA LYS A 163 -8.10 -3.92 3.65
C LYS A 163 -7.06 -4.85 3.05
N HIS A 164 -6.19 -4.33 2.17
CA HIS A 164 -5.11 -5.12 1.58
C HIS A 164 -4.16 -5.65 2.64
N LEU A 165 -3.81 -4.82 3.60
CA LEU A 165 -2.85 -5.15 4.66
C LEU A 165 -3.40 -6.23 5.60
N GLU A 166 -4.65 -6.11 6.04
CA GLU A 166 -5.34 -7.10 6.89
C GLU A 166 -5.51 -8.45 6.19
N GLN A 167 -5.89 -8.45 4.91
CA GLN A 167 -6.02 -9.67 4.11
C GLN A 167 -4.70 -10.44 4.00
N ASN A 168 -3.56 -9.76 4.09
CA ASN A 168 -2.23 -10.35 4.08
C ASN A 168 -1.65 -10.56 5.48
N GLY A 169 -2.44 -10.40 6.55
CA GLY A 169 -2.06 -10.68 7.93
C GLY A 169 -1.37 -9.53 8.67
N ILE A 170 -1.34 -8.32 8.12
CA ILE A 170 -0.85 -7.12 8.78
C ILE A 170 -2.05 -6.39 9.42
N LYS A 171 -2.20 -6.50 10.73
CA LYS A 171 -3.41 -6.03 11.44
C LYS A 171 -3.28 -4.64 12.03
N GLU A 172 -2.07 -4.17 12.29
CA GLU A 172 -1.86 -2.90 12.99
C GLU A 172 -0.89 -2.03 12.19
N ILE A 173 -1.43 -1.04 11.52
CA ILE A 173 -0.63 0.03 10.93
C ILE A 173 -1.00 1.31 11.62
N LYS A 174 0.01 1.94 12.22
CA LYS A 174 -0.16 3.30 12.72
C LYS A 174 -0.45 4.21 11.54
N ASN A 175 -1.43 5.03 11.68
CA ASN A 175 -1.74 6.07 10.70
C ASN A 175 -0.55 7.02 10.54
N LEU A 176 -0.55 7.79 9.47
CA LEU A 176 0.47 8.79 9.24
C LEU A 176 0.41 9.86 10.33
N THR A 177 1.57 10.25 10.83
CA THR A 177 1.65 11.44 11.68
C THR A 177 1.49 12.70 10.83
N PRO A 178 0.97 13.80 11.40
CA PRO A 178 0.93 15.08 10.72
C PRO A 178 2.30 15.46 10.13
N GLY A 179 2.29 16.03 8.92
CA GLY A 179 3.55 16.39 8.29
C GLY A 179 3.51 16.45 6.76
N LYS A 180 4.69 16.69 6.16
CA LYS A 180 4.86 16.76 4.71
C LYS A 180 5.31 15.39 4.17
N TYR A 181 4.59 14.89 3.18
CA TYR A 181 4.89 13.63 2.52
C TYR A 181 4.97 13.80 1.01
N VAL A 182 5.56 12.82 0.35
CA VAL A 182 5.59 12.72 -1.12
C VAL A 182 4.95 11.42 -1.53
N LEU A 183 3.82 11.52 -2.20
CA LEU A 183 3.19 10.41 -2.89
C LEU A 183 3.89 10.15 -4.22
N LYS A 184 3.93 8.89 -4.62
CA LYS A 184 4.35 8.48 -5.96
C LYS A 184 3.36 7.48 -6.51
N THR A 185 3.01 7.64 -7.80
CA THR A 185 2.17 6.68 -8.51
C THR A 185 3.00 5.73 -9.35
N TRP A 186 2.50 4.52 -9.55
CA TRP A 186 3.09 3.56 -10.45
C TRP A 186 2.03 2.69 -11.15
N HIS A 187 2.22 2.50 -12.43
CA HIS A 187 1.51 1.53 -13.27
C HIS A 187 2.35 1.33 -14.52
N GLU A 188 2.41 0.11 -15.08
CA GLU A 188 3.31 -0.24 -16.19
C GLU A 188 3.05 0.56 -17.48
N LYS A 189 1.85 1.12 -17.65
CA LYS A 189 1.44 1.88 -18.86
C LYS A 189 1.35 3.38 -18.64
N LEU A 190 1.58 3.88 -17.42
CA LEU A 190 1.42 5.30 -17.10
C LEU A 190 2.75 5.96 -16.75
N LYS A 191 2.86 7.25 -17.04
CA LYS A 191 3.93 8.08 -16.48
C LYS A 191 3.77 8.17 -14.98
N SER A 192 4.83 7.84 -14.24
CA SER A 192 4.84 8.01 -12.78
C SER A 192 4.75 9.49 -12.42
N LYS A 193 3.90 9.82 -11.45
CA LYS A 193 3.74 11.18 -10.90
C LYS A 193 4.19 11.20 -9.45
N LYS A 194 4.85 12.27 -9.04
CA LYS A 194 5.11 12.59 -7.64
C LYS A 194 4.25 13.78 -7.24
N GLN A 195 3.67 13.74 -6.05
CA GLN A 195 2.88 14.84 -5.51
C GLN A 195 3.20 15.02 -4.03
N ALA A 196 3.58 16.25 -3.64
CA ALA A 196 3.68 16.61 -2.24
C ALA A 196 2.28 16.76 -1.64
N VAL A 197 2.12 16.27 -0.41
CA VAL A 197 0.90 16.38 0.39
C VAL A 197 1.26 16.78 1.80
N ILE A 198 0.36 17.48 2.47
CA ILE A 198 0.48 17.85 3.88
C ILE A 198 -0.63 17.10 4.61
N VAL A 199 -0.24 16.18 5.49
CA VAL A 199 -1.16 15.55 6.43
C VAL A 199 -1.35 16.53 7.57
N PRO A 200 -2.60 17.01 7.86
CA PRO A 200 -2.86 17.99 8.88
C PRO A 200 -2.78 17.40 10.29
N ASP A 201 -2.95 18.21 11.33
CA ASP A 201 -2.98 17.74 12.71
C ASP A 201 -4.30 17.05 13.06
N ASN A 202 -5.36 17.30 12.29
CA ASN A 202 -6.70 16.71 12.48
C ASN A 202 -7.43 16.58 11.14
N GLY A 203 -8.08 15.42 10.90
CA GLY A 203 -8.94 15.12 9.77
C GLY A 203 -8.24 14.52 8.54
N ASP A 204 -8.98 13.80 7.75
CA ASP A 204 -8.50 13.18 6.51
C ASP A 204 -8.19 14.23 5.44
N ILE A 205 -7.26 13.93 4.57
CA ILE A 205 -7.06 14.71 3.36
C ILE A 205 -7.58 13.95 2.15
N SER A 206 -8.18 14.69 1.22
CA SER A 206 -8.59 14.15 -0.08
C SER A 206 -7.82 14.83 -1.21
N ILE A 207 -7.29 14.02 -2.12
CA ILE A 207 -6.49 14.51 -3.25
C ILE A 207 -7.01 13.98 -4.58
N HIS A 208 -6.70 14.72 -5.65
CA HIS A 208 -7.00 14.29 -7.01
C HIS A 208 -5.73 14.20 -7.84
N LEU A 209 -5.57 13.08 -8.56
CA LEU A 209 -4.40 12.80 -9.38
C LEU A 209 -4.82 12.61 -10.85
N ASP A 210 -4.31 13.46 -11.74
CA ASP A 210 -4.43 13.26 -13.18
C ASP A 210 -3.18 12.59 -13.71
N LEU A 211 -3.36 11.44 -14.35
CA LEU A 211 -2.29 10.63 -14.93
C LEU A 211 -2.46 10.51 -16.44
N THR A 212 -1.35 10.37 -17.13
CA THR A 212 -1.32 10.19 -18.58
C THR A 212 -0.56 8.95 -18.96
N ARG A 213 -0.91 8.39 -20.10
CA ARG A 213 -0.22 7.23 -20.66
C ARG A 213 1.26 7.53 -20.89
N GLY A 214 2.09 6.56 -20.57
CA GLY A 214 3.51 6.58 -20.84
C GLY A 214 3.84 6.15 -22.27
N THR A 215 5.11 6.22 -22.66
CA THR A 215 5.59 5.66 -23.91
C THR A 215 5.60 4.13 -23.81
N PRO A 216 5.04 3.39 -24.79
CA PRO A 216 5.09 1.93 -24.77
C PRO A 216 6.52 1.41 -24.66
N GLY A 217 6.72 0.36 -23.87
CA GLY A 217 8.02 -0.28 -23.68
C GLY A 217 8.97 0.42 -22.69
N VAL A 218 8.61 1.57 -22.13
CA VAL A 218 9.38 2.25 -21.08
C VAL A 218 8.74 1.98 -19.72
N LEU A 219 9.44 1.21 -18.89
CA LEU A 219 9.05 1.07 -17.48
C LEU A 219 9.42 2.36 -16.73
N TYR A 220 8.43 3.13 -16.36
CA TYR A 220 8.61 4.36 -15.56
C TYR A 220 8.93 3.98 -14.11
N LYS A 221 10.21 4.10 -13.76
CA LYS A 221 10.76 3.80 -12.43
C LYS A 221 10.53 4.91 -11.42
#